data_07b4ba6382d5d12119abc5e1002d0d5b
#
_entry.id   07b4ba6382d5d12119abc5e1002d0d5b
#
_cell.length_a   1.000
_cell.length_b   1.000
_cell.length_c   1.000
_cell.angle_alpha   90.00
_cell.angle_beta   90.00
_cell.angle_gamma   90.00
#
_symmetry.space_group_name_H-M   'P 1'
#
loop_
_entity.id
_entity.type
_entity.pdbx_description
1 polymer ?
#
loop_
_entity_poly.entity_id
_entity_poly.type
_entity_poly.pdbx_seq_one_letter_code
_entity_poly.pdbx_strand_id
1 'polypeptide(L)'
;HFSLTRWFDTFEVSAASYVYNAGSFGAFAASLMMLGVDEMEITTEFQPNGTGAYFDAQDLAVGLSYGRELTDRFRVGLTARYIQQHIWNESAGGLAFDVGTQYQLPFRNLVIAMSMSNFGADMRYNGSDMSVKWDGDANFPNRLVPTRLETEAFALPLNFAFGIAMDLFRAPYARGLVALDAVHPNDNKECIH
;
A
#
# COMPACT_ATOMS: atom_id res chain seq x y z
N HIS A 1 -10.06 15.82 -0.84
CA HIS A 1 -10.85 14.70 -0.34
C HIS A 1 -10.27 14.23 0.98
N PHE A 2 -11.15 13.96 1.95
CA PHE A 2 -10.78 13.36 3.22
C PHE A 2 -11.77 12.23 3.51
N SER A 3 -11.29 11.11 4.02
CA SER A 3 -12.09 9.95 4.41
C SER A 3 -11.55 9.38 5.72
N LEU A 4 -12.45 9.03 6.61
CA LEU A 4 -12.18 8.32 7.85
C LEU A 4 -13.11 7.10 7.88
N THR A 5 -12.54 5.93 8.03
CA THR A 5 -13.29 4.67 8.08
C THR A 5 -12.83 3.87 9.28
N ARG A 6 -13.75 3.53 10.17
CA ARG A 6 -13.48 2.61 11.27
C ARG A 6 -13.98 1.22 10.90
N TRP A 7 -13.10 0.23 11.03
CA TRP A 7 -13.37 -1.16 10.72
C TRP A 7 -13.26 -2.02 11.99
N PHE A 8 -14.28 -2.80 12.28
CA PHE A 8 -14.29 -3.76 13.38
C PHE A 8 -13.86 -3.20 14.74
N ASP A 9 -14.26 -1.98 15.06
CA ASP A 9 -14.05 -1.31 16.36
C ASP A 9 -12.57 -1.08 16.75
N THR A 10 -11.64 -1.80 16.15
CA THR A 10 -10.19 -1.76 16.49
C THR A 10 -9.30 -1.24 15.36
N PHE A 11 -9.81 -1.18 14.12
CA PHE A 11 -9.03 -0.69 12.97
C PHE A 11 -9.57 0.65 12.50
N GLU A 12 -8.68 1.64 12.39
CA GLU A 12 -9.00 2.94 11.84
C GLU A 12 -8.19 3.20 10.58
N VAL A 13 -8.89 3.50 9.47
CA VAL A 13 -8.28 3.90 8.20
C VAL A 13 -8.61 5.36 7.95
N SER A 14 -7.59 6.19 7.89
CA SER A 14 -7.68 7.61 7.54
C SER A 14 -7.01 7.84 6.20
N ALA A 15 -7.68 8.54 5.29
CA ALA A 15 -7.12 8.90 4.01
C ALA A 15 -7.40 10.36 3.67
N ALA A 16 -6.40 11.04 3.14
CA ALA A 16 -6.51 12.40 2.63
C ALA A 16 -5.85 12.49 1.27
N SER A 17 -6.44 13.26 0.35
CA SER A 17 -5.84 13.53 -0.93
C SER A 17 -6.16 14.93 -1.42
N TYR A 18 -5.20 15.50 -2.14
CA TYR A 18 -5.31 16.79 -2.80
C TYR A 18 -4.84 16.67 -4.24
N VAL A 19 -5.61 17.21 -5.17
CA VAL A 19 -5.29 17.23 -6.60
C VAL A 19 -5.22 18.66 -7.08
N TYR A 20 -4.13 18.98 -7.75
CA TYR A 20 -3.91 20.27 -8.43
C TYR A 20 -3.83 20.05 -9.93
N ASN A 21 -4.74 20.69 -10.67
CA ASN A 21 -4.75 20.66 -12.13
C ASN A 21 -3.92 21.82 -12.65
N ALA A 22 -2.78 21.53 -13.31
CA ALA A 22 -1.87 22.49 -13.90
C ALA A 22 -2.17 22.75 -15.40
N GLY A 23 -3.39 22.48 -15.84
CA GLY A 23 -3.83 22.71 -17.23
C GLY A 23 -3.08 21.83 -18.23
N SER A 24 -2.42 22.42 -19.20
CA SER A 24 -1.66 21.71 -20.26
C SER A 24 -0.46 20.92 -19.74
N PHE A 25 0.04 21.22 -18.55
CA PHE A 25 1.12 20.48 -17.91
C PHE A 25 0.67 19.18 -17.26
N GLY A 26 -0.65 18.98 -17.10
CA GLY A 26 -1.21 17.80 -16.46
C GLY A 26 -1.73 18.09 -15.05
N ALA A 27 -1.90 17.05 -14.26
CA ALA A 27 -2.37 17.11 -12.88
C ALA A 27 -1.36 16.51 -11.92
N PHE A 28 -1.20 17.13 -10.77
CA PHE A 28 -0.40 16.66 -9.65
C PHE A 28 -1.32 16.29 -8.51
N ALA A 29 -0.98 15.24 -7.78
CA ALA A 29 -1.71 14.88 -6.58
C ALA A 29 -0.76 14.52 -5.45
N ALA A 30 -1.19 14.83 -4.22
CA ALA A 30 -0.59 14.33 -3.00
C ALA A 30 -1.62 13.49 -2.26
N SER A 31 -1.20 12.39 -1.69
CA SER A 31 -2.05 11.48 -0.91
C SER A 31 -1.38 11.06 0.38
N LEU A 32 -2.18 10.87 1.41
CA LEU A 32 -1.79 10.35 2.70
C LEU A 32 -2.80 9.27 3.07
N MET A 33 -2.31 8.12 3.50
CA MET A 33 -3.14 7.03 4.03
C MET A 33 -2.49 6.52 5.31
N MET A 34 -3.29 6.37 6.34
CA MET A 34 -2.89 5.83 7.63
C MET A 34 -3.84 4.70 7.98
N LEU A 35 -3.29 3.58 8.40
CA LEU A 35 -3.99 2.48 9.03
C LEU A 35 -3.45 2.37 10.45
N GLY A 36 -4.32 2.49 11.44
CA GLY A 36 -3.99 2.30 12.85
C GLY A 36 -4.78 1.16 13.44
N VAL A 37 -4.19 0.49 14.42
CA VAL A 37 -4.85 -0.49 15.27
C VAL A 37 -4.80 0.05 16.70
N ASP A 38 -5.92 -0.02 17.41
CA ASP A 38 -5.97 0.39 18.81
C ASP A 38 -4.96 -0.40 19.65
N GLU A 39 -4.46 0.23 20.70
CA GLU A 39 -3.53 -0.40 21.62
C GLU A 39 -4.07 -1.71 22.17
N MET A 40 -3.28 -2.76 22.07
CA MET A 40 -3.61 -4.11 22.55
C MET A 40 -2.73 -4.46 23.74
N GLU A 41 -3.36 -4.96 24.82
CA GLU A 41 -2.62 -5.37 25.99
C GLU A 41 -1.81 -6.64 25.75
N ILE A 42 -0.55 -6.62 26.14
CA ILE A 42 0.34 -7.78 26.03
C ILE A 42 -0.05 -8.81 27.09
N THR A 43 -0.37 -10.01 26.64
CA THR A 43 -0.63 -11.16 27.51
C THR A 43 0.49 -12.19 27.40
N THR A 44 0.77 -12.90 28.47
CA THR A 44 1.76 -13.97 28.50
C THR A 44 1.14 -15.24 29.10
N GLU A 45 1.80 -16.37 28.94
CA GLU A 45 1.37 -17.64 29.54
C GLU A 45 1.21 -17.53 31.07
N PHE A 46 2.05 -16.69 31.71
CA PHE A 46 2.02 -16.48 33.17
C PHE A 46 1.08 -15.33 33.60
N GLN A 47 0.69 -14.47 32.67
CA GLN A 47 -0.20 -13.32 32.90
C GLN A 47 -1.28 -13.24 31.80
N PRO A 48 -2.24 -14.19 31.79
CA PRO A 48 -3.25 -14.27 30.74
C PRO A 48 -4.27 -13.12 30.79
N ASN A 49 -4.36 -12.43 31.91
CA ASN A 49 -5.28 -11.29 32.09
C ASN A 49 -4.63 -9.93 31.77
N GLY A 50 -3.40 -9.94 31.23
CA GLY A 50 -2.65 -8.76 30.86
C GLY A 50 -1.40 -8.54 31.71
N THR A 51 -0.39 -7.96 31.08
CA THR A 51 0.88 -7.58 31.73
C THR A 51 0.91 -6.12 32.18
N GLY A 52 -0.10 -5.31 31.80
CA GLY A 52 -0.12 -3.87 31.95
C GLY A 52 0.74 -3.13 30.92
N ALA A 53 1.38 -3.84 29.98
CA ALA A 53 2.06 -3.27 28.84
C ALA A 53 1.19 -3.37 27.59
N TYR A 54 1.27 -2.38 26.71
CA TYR A 54 0.46 -2.30 25.50
C TYR A 54 1.37 -2.21 24.30
N PHE A 55 0.90 -2.69 23.15
CA PHE A 55 1.53 -2.49 21.86
C PHE A 55 0.51 -1.95 20.86
N ASP A 56 0.99 -1.20 19.90
CA ASP A 56 0.23 -0.63 18.79
C ASP A 56 0.83 -1.08 17.44
N ALA A 57 0.04 -0.96 16.39
CA ALA A 57 0.49 -1.13 15.03
C ALA A 57 -0.06 -0.01 14.15
N GLN A 58 0.80 0.56 13.32
CA GLN A 58 0.45 1.64 12.44
C GLN A 58 1.15 1.52 11.10
N ASP A 59 0.38 1.67 10.01
CA ASP A 59 0.90 1.80 8.66
C ASP A 59 0.66 3.22 8.14
N LEU A 60 1.66 3.79 7.49
CA LEU A 60 1.61 5.10 6.86
C LEU A 60 2.02 4.97 5.40
N ALA A 61 1.24 5.53 4.49
CA ALA A 61 1.62 5.68 3.10
C ALA A 61 1.45 7.14 2.65
N VAL A 62 2.54 7.73 2.15
CA VAL A 62 2.55 9.07 1.55
C VAL A 62 2.86 8.95 0.08
N GLY A 63 2.00 9.50 -0.79
CA GLY A 63 2.13 9.39 -2.23
C GLY A 63 2.15 10.75 -2.93
N LEU A 64 2.98 10.85 -3.97
CA LEU A 64 2.98 11.93 -4.93
C LEU A 64 2.70 11.37 -6.31
N SER A 65 1.69 11.90 -6.98
CA SER A 65 1.24 11.42 -8.27
C SER A 65 1.30 12.53 -9.31
N TYR A 66 1.58 12.13 -10.54
CA TYR A 66 1.50 12.96 -11.71
C TYR A 66 0.73 12.25 -12.81
N GLY A 67 -0.21 12.95 -13.43
CA GLY A 67 -0.99 12.43 -14.53
C GLY A 67 -1.08 13.43 -15.68
N ARG A 68 -1.00 12.94 -16.91
CA ARG A 68 -1.08 13.79 -18.10
C ARG A 68 -1.79 13.10 -19.26
N GLU A 69 -2.54 13.89 -20.02
CA GLU A 69 -3.02 13.51 -21.35
C GLU A 69 -1.90 13.78 -22.36
N LEU A 70 -1.34 12.70 -22.94
CA LEU A 70 -0.31 12.81 -23.97
C LEU A 70 -0.94 13.09 -25.34
N THR A 71 -2.12 12.55 -25.56
CA THR A 71 -2.98 12.85 -26.71
C THR A 71 -4.43 12.89 -26.25
N ASP A 72 -5.36 13.35 -27.12
CA ASP A 72 -6.81 13.37 -26.83
C ASP A 72 -7.38 12.00 -26.40
N ARG A 73 -6.63 10.93 -26.60
CA ARG A 73 -7.08 9.57 -26.35
C ARG A 73 -6.18 8.76 -25.42
N PHE A 74 -4.98 9.24 -25.16
CA PHE A 74 -3.99 8.50 -24.38
C PHE A 74 -3.55 9.30 -23.16
N ARG A 75 -3.73 8.69 -22.01
CA ARG A 75 -3.40 9.23 -20.69
C ARG A 75 -2.40 8.32 -19.99
N VAL A 76 -1.50 8.94 -19.26
CA VAL A 76 -0.52 8.24 -18.41
C VAL A 76 -0.55 8.84 -17.01
N GLY A 77 -0.27 8.00 -16.03
CA GLY A 77 -0.13 8.37 -14.63
C GLY A 77 1.04 7.65 -13.99
N LEU A 78 1.74 8.36 -13.12
CA LEU A 78 2.84 7.85 -12.32
C LEU A 78 2.60 8.26 -10.86
N THR A 79 2.90 7.36 -9.93
CA THR A 79 2.89 7.66 -8.50
C THR A 79 4.17 7.14 -7.87
N ALA A 80 4.79 7.97 -7.04
CA ALA A 80 5.84 7.54 -6.11
C ALA A 80 5.26 7.55 -4.70
N ARG A 81 5.44 6.48 -3.96
CA ARG A 81 4.86 6.28 -2.63
C ARG A 81 5.94 5.87 -1.66
N TYR A 82 5.98 6.53 -0.52
CA TYR A 82 6.74 6.07 0.65
C TYR A 82 5.77 5.33 1.58
N ILE A 83 6.15 4.13 1.98
CA ILE A 83 5.40 3.26 2.88
C ILE A 83 6.23 3.07 4.13
N GLN A 84 5.62 3.23 5.29
CA GLN A 84 6.22 2.94 6.58
C GLN A 84 5.23 2.10 7.38
N GLN A 85 5.70 0.99 7.91
CA GLN A 85 4.97 0.11 8.82
C GLN A 85 5.64 0.15 10.18
N HIS A 86 4.86 0.22 11.22
CA HIS A 86 5.32 0.24 12.61
C HIS A 86 4.52 -0.78 13.41
N ILE A 87 5.21 -1.64 14.13
CA ILE A 87 4.61 -2.61 15.04
C ILE A 87 5.44 -2.58 16.31
N TRP A 88 4.86 -2.09 17.40
CA TRP A 88 5.49 -1.95 18.71
C TRP A 88 6.83 -1.18 18.60
N ASN A 89 7.99 -1.88 18.78
CA ASN A 89 9.34 -1.29 18.75
C ASN A 89 10.03 -1.45 17.39
N GLU A 90 9.34 -2.05 16.42
CA GLU A 90 9.90 -2.43 15.13
C GLU A 90 9.27 -1.61 14.00
N SER A 91 10.06 -1.24 13.02
CA SER A 91 9.56 -0.52 11.85
C SER A 91 10.19 -1.03 10.56
N ALA A 92 9.40 -0.99 9.49
CA ALA A 92 9.86 -1.24 8.13
C ALA A 92 9.49 -0.05 7.25
N GLY A 93 10.33 0.31 6.30
CA GLY A 93 10.07 1.39 5.36
C GLY A 93 10.55 1.04 3.97
N GLY A 94 9.81 1.54 2.95
CA GLY A 94 10.11 1.28 1.56
C GLY A 94 9.53 2.32 0.61
N LEU A 95 10.04 2.31 -0.62
CA LEU A 95 9.51 3.11 -1.73
C LEU A 95 8.80 2.20 -2.71
N ALA A 96 7.63 2.61 -3.14
CA ALA A 96 6.85 1.95 -4.18
C ALA A 96 6.54 2.94 -5.32
N PHE A 97 6.46 2.41 -6.52
CA PHE A 97 6.10 3.15 -7.72
C PHE A 97 4.90 2.49 -8.38
N ASP A 98 3.97 3.32 -8.82
CA ASP A 98 2.83 2.88 -9.59
C ASP A 98 2.85 3.56 -10.97
N VAL A 99 2.46 2.81 -11.99
CA VAL A 99 2.34 3.31 -13.37
C VAL A 99 0.97 2.90 -13.89
N GLY A 100 0.28 3.85 -14.51
CA GLY A 100 -1.01 3.59 -15.13
C GLY A 100 -1.10 4.22 -16.52
N THR A 101 -1.79 3.55 -17.41
CA THR A 101 -2.10 4.04 -18.75
C THR A 101 -3.57 3.83 -19.07
N GLN A 102 -4.14 4.75 -19.82
CA GLN A 102 -5.52 4.67 -20.30
C GLN A 102 -5.57 5.10 -21.75
N TYR A 103 -6.21 4.27 -22.57
CA TYR A 103 -6.44 4.57 -23.98
C TYR A 103 -7.93 4.55 -24.29
N GLN A 104 -8.44 5.62 -24.87
CA GLN A 104 -9.84 5.78 -25.24
C GLN A 104 -10.02 5.67 -26.74
N LEU A 105 -10.83 4.71 -27.18
CA LEU A 105 -11.21 4.56 -28.57
C LEU A 105 -12.55 5.26 -28.85
N PRO A 106 -12.76 5.75 -30.10
CA PRO A 106 -14.01 6.41 -30.47
C PRO A 106 -15.22 5.47 -30.49
N PHE A 107 -14.99 4.17 -30.70
CA PHE A 107 -16.05 3.18 -30.77
C PHE A 107 -16.68 2.97 -29.40
N ARG A 108 -17.93 3.41 -29.22
CA ARG A 108 -18.72 3.27 -27.97
C ARG A 108 -17.99 3.76 -26.71
N ASN A 109 -17.12 4.75 -26.84
CA ASN A 109 -16.25 5.22 -25.77
C ASN A 109 -15.47 4.06 -25.09
N LEU A 110 -15.00 3.09 -25.89
CA LEU A 110 -14.22 1.98 -25.38
C LEU A 110 -12.94 2.51 -24.74
N VAL A 111 -12.75 2.19 -23.48
CA VAL A 111 -11.57 2.51 -22.69
C VAL A 111 -10.82 1.22 -22.39
N ILE A 112 -9.53 1.23 -22.67
CA ILE A 112 -8.60 0.20 -22.28
C ILE A 112 -7.65 0.82 -21.26
N ALA A 113 -7.49 0.19 -20.11
CA ALA A 113 -6.62 0.65 -19.05
C ALA A 113 -5.69 -0.47 -18.60
N MET A 114 -4.47 -0.08 -18.24
CA MET A 114 -3.47 -0.97 -17.65
C MET A 114 -2.80 -0.25 -16.49
N SER A 115 -2.54 -0.97 -15.42
CA SER A 115 -1.76 -0.43 -14.31
C SER A 115 -0.87 -1.50 -13.70
N MET A 116 0.26 -1.03 -13.20
CA MET A 116 1.17 -1.77 -12.33
C MET A 116 1.31 -0.95 -11.05
N SER A 117 1.08 -1.56 -9.91
CA SER A 117 1.16 -0.90 -8.61
C SER A 117 2.03 -1.66 -7.63
N ASN A 118 2.60 -0.90 -6.68
CA ASN A 118 3.50 -1.39 -5.64
C ASN A 118 4.81 -1.99 -6.19
N PHE A 119 5.32 -1.49 -7.31
CA PHE A 119 6.65 -1.84 -7.77
C PHE A 119 7.69 -1.15 -6.89
N GLY A 120 8.46 -1.90 -6.11
CA GLY A 120 9.43 -1.34 -5.16
C GLY A 120 10.42 -2.37 -4.67
N ALA A 121 11.35 -1.92 -3.83
CA ALA A 121 12.29 -2.80 -3.16
C ALA A 121 11.61 -3.54 -1.99
N ASP A 122 12.17 -4.68 -1.65
CA ASP A 122 11.74 -5.43 -0.47
C ASP A 122 11.89 -4.59 0.80
N MET A 123 10.95 -4.75 1.70
CA MET A 123 10.97 -4.13 3.02
C MET A 123 11.51 -5.11 4.07
N ARG A 124 12.05 -4.57 5.15
CA ARG A 124 12.57 -5.38 6.26
C ARG A 124 12.29 -4.64 7.57
N TYR A 125 11.80 -5.36 8.57
CA TYR A 125 11.63 -4.81 9.90
C TYR A 125 12.98 -4.66 10.60
N ASN A 126 13.13 -3.54 11.29
CA ASN A 126 14.27 -3.19 12.12
C ASN A 126 13.78 -2.51 13.40
N GLY A 127 14.41 -2.81 14.53
CA GLY A 127 14.10 -2.14 15.79
C GLY A 127 14.93 -2.62 16.97
N SER A 128 14.53 -2.18 18.15
CA SER A 128 15.31 -2.40 19.39
C SER A 128 15.29 -3.85 19.86
N ASP A 129 14.20 -4.56 19.64
CA ASP A 129 13.98 -5.90 20.15
C ASP A 129 14.77 -6.96 19.37
N MET A 130 15.30 -6.57 18.21
CA MET A 130 16.22 -7.39 17.43
C MET A 130 17.65 -7.40 17.97
N SER A 131 17.96 -6.58 18.96
CA SER A 131 19.27 -6.53 19.61
C SER A 131 19.31 -7.54 20.72
N VAL A 132 19.97 -8.67 20.52
CA VAL A 132 20.14 -9.75 21.50
C VAL A 132 21.60 -9.87 21.91
N LYS A 133 21.83 -10.29 23.14
CA LYS A 133 23.17 -10.67 23.60
C LYS A 133 23.31 -12.19 23.39
N TRP A 134 24.19 -12.57 22.50
CA TRP A 134 24.46 -13.95 22.20
C TRP A 134 25.72 -14.45 22.92
N ASP A 135 25.60 -15.59 23.58
CA ASP A 135 26.72 -16.32 24.19
C ASP A 135 27.16 -17.42 23.22
N GLY A 136 28.18 -17.13 22.43
CA GLY A 136 28.63 -17.99 21.35
C GLY A 136 29.51 -19.15 21.77
N ASP A 137 29.94 -19.23 23.04
CA ASP A 137 30.84 -20.26 23.47
C ASP A 137 30.57 -20.67 24.93
N ALA A 138 30.05 -21.89 25.10
CA ALA A 138 29.77 -22.49 26.42
C ALA A 138 31.02 -22.60 27.31
N ASN A 139 32.23 -22.50 26.73
CA ASN A 139 33.50 -22.58 27.44
C ASN A 139 33.98 -21.20 27.95
N PHE A 140 33.36 -20.09 27.51
CA PHE A 140 33.67 -18.73 27.92
C PHE A 140 32.43 -17.99 28.38
N PRO A 141 31.81 -18.31 29.52
CA PRO A 141 30.47 -17.86 29.92
C PRO A 141 30.32 -16.32 30.14
N ASN A 142 31.36 -15.53 30.01
CA ASN A 142 31.32 -14.08 30.26
C ASN A 142 31.51 -13.23 29.00
N ARG A 143 31.41 -13.81 27.79
CA ARG A 143 31.61 -13.09 26.55
C ARG A 143 30.29 -12.90 25.80
N LEU A 144 29.38 -12.16 26.39
CA LEU A 144 28.14 -11.74 25.72
C LEU A 144 28.48 -10.79 24.58
N VAL A 145 28.31 -11.25 23.36
CA VAL A 145 28.50 -10.43 22.15
C VAL A 145 27.15 -9.81 21.79
N PRO A 146 27.05 -8.48 21.69
CA PRO A 146 25.85 -7.84 21.17
C PRO A 146 25.68 -8.29 19.72
N THR A 147 24.59 -8.97 19.43
CA THR A 147 24.23 -9.50 18.12
C THR A 147 22.88 -8.94 17.74
N ARG A 148 22.68 -8.72 16.45
CA ARG A 148 21.40 -8.26 15.92
C ARG A 148 20.76 -9.39 15.12
N LEU A 149 19.51 -9.70 15.45
CA LEU A 149 18.68 -10.55 14.61
C LEU A 149 18.29 -9.80 13.35
N GLU A 150 18.33 -10.45 12.21
CA GLU A 150 17.80 -9.95 10.95
C GLU A 150 16.48 -10.63 10.65
N THR A 151 15.45 -9.83 10.37
CA THR A 151 14.20 -10.37 9.82
C THR A 151 14.37 -10.70 8.35
N GLU A 152 13.60 -11.64 7.85
CA GLU A 152 13.50 -11.88 6.41
C GLU A 152 12.91 -10.65 5.71
N ALA A 153 13.44 -10.34 4.53
CA ALA A 153 12.89 -9.29 3.70
C ALA A 153 11.60 -9.78 3.04
N PHE A 154 10.60 -8.91 2.93
CA PHE A 154 9.34 -9.21 2.27
C PHE A 154 9.09 -8.23 1.15
N ALA A 155 8.61 -8.76 0.02
CA ALA A 155 8.27 -7.96 -1.15
C ALA A 155 6.95 -7.20 -0.93
N LEU A 156 6.86 -6.02 -1.54
CA LEU A 156 5.57 -5.34 -1.66
C LEU A 156 4.61 -6.15 -2.54
N PRO A 157 3.29 -6.13 -2.27
CA PRO A 157 2.29 -6.85 -3.05
C PRO A 157 2.12 -6.20 -4.44
N LEU A 158 2.99 -6.58 -5.37
CA LEU A 158 2.97 -6.10 -6.74
C LEU A 158 1.70 -6.57 -7.45
N ASN A 159 0.97 -5.65 -8.05
CA ASN A 159 -0.25 -5.92 -8.77
C ASN A 159 -0.18 -5.42 -10.20
N PHE A 160 -0.60 -6.27 -11.15
CA PHE A 160 -0.92 -5.88 -12.51
C PHE A 160 -2.43 -5.90 -12.69
N ALA A 161 -2.99 -4.83 -13.22
CA ALA A 161 -4.39 -4.76 -13.56
C ALA A 161 -4.57 -4.37 -15.03
N PHE A 162 -5.52 -5.03 -15.67
CA PHE A 162 -5.97 -4.73 -17.03
C PHE A 162 -7.48 -4.58 -17.03
N GLY A 163 -7.98 -3.47 -17.57
CA GLY A 163 -9.39 -3.16 -17.58
C GLY A 163 -9.88 -2.74 -18.96
N ILE A 164 -11.10 -3.15 -19.29
CA ILE A 164 -11.82 -2.71 -20.48
C ILE A 164 -13.19 -2.22 -20.04
N ALA A 165 -13.60 -1.03 -20.49
CA ALA A 165 -14.93 -0.51 -20.25
C ALA A 165 -15.50 0.11 -21.53
N MET A 166 -16.81 -0.09 -21.78
CA MET A 166 -17.46 0.53 -22.93
C MET A 166 -18.92 0.89 -22.64
N ASP A 167 -19.42 1.90 -23.37
CA ASP A 167 -20.84 2.25 -23.36
C ASP A 167 -21.63 1.21 -24.18
N LEU A 168 -22.57 0.50 -23.55
CA LEU A 168 -23.52 -0.38 -24.24
C LEU A 168 -24.56 0.45 -24.99
N PHE A 169 -25.09 1.48 -24.31
CA PHE A 169 -26.01 2.45 -24.88
C PHE A 169 -25.88 3.79 -24.15
N ARG A 170 -26.20 4.86 -24.89
CA ARG A 170 -26.24 6.21 -24.35
C ARG A 170 -27.47 6.93 -24.88
N ALA A 171 -28.39 7.23 -23.98
CA ALA A 171 -29.62 7.96 -24.26
C ALA A 171 -29.68 9.25 -23.43
N PRO A 172 -30.54 10.24 -23.73
CA PRO A 172 -30.62 11.49 -22.99
C PRO A 172 -30.87 11.32 -21.48
N TYR A 173 -31.55 10.24 -21.10
CA TYR A 173 -31.96 9.98 -19.71
C TYR A 173 -31.31 8.74 -19.08
N ALA A 174 -30.51 7.97 -19.83
CA ALA A 174 -29.90 6.74 -19.35
C ALA A 174 -28.60 6.44 -20.08
N ARG A 175 -27.62 5.89 -19.33
CA ARG A 175 -26.38 5.36 -19.86
C ARG A 175 -26.16 3.97 -19.30
N GLY A 176 -25.94 2.99 -20.16
CA GLY A 176 -25.49 1.64 -19.80
C GLY A 176 -24.01 1.49 -20.08
N LEU A 177 -23.26 1.07 -19.07
CA LEU A 177 -21.82 0.83 -19.17
C LEU A 177 -21.55 -0.61 -18.76
N VAL A 178 -20.63 -1.28 -19.47
CA VAL A 178 -20.05 -2.56 -19.04
C VAL A 178 -18.55 -2.36 -18.85
N ALA A 179 -18.03 -2.95 -17.78
CA ALA A 179 -16.61 -3.00 -17.49
C ALA A 179 -16.21 -4.44 -17.14
N LEU A 180 -14.99 -4.79 -17.51
CA LEU A 180 -14.34 -6.04 -17.16
C LEU A 180 -12.92 -5.72 -16.71
N ASP A 181 -12.55 -6.15 -15.51
CA ASP A 181 -11.23 -5.96 -14.95
C ASP A 181 -10.60 -7.33 -14.61
N ALA A 182 -9.33 -7.48 -14.95
CA ALA A 182 -8.51 -8.62 -14.58
C ALA A 182 -7.35 -8.10 -13.73
N VAL A 183 -7.12 -8.73 -12.59
CA VAL A 183 -6.03 -8.40 -11.66
C VAL A 183 -5.16 -9.63 -11.45
N HIS A 184 -3.85 -9.44 -11.60
CA HIS A 184 -2.84 -10.46 -11.37
C HIS A 184 -1.89 -9.98 -10.24
N PRO A 185 -2.14 -10.38 -8.99
CA PRO A 185 -1.22 -10.13 -7.89
C PRO A 185 -0.05 -11.13 -7.94
N ASN A 186 1.14 -10.71 -7.48
CA ASN A 186 2.33 -11.59 -7.47
C ASN A 186 2.30 -12.65 -6.37
N ASP A 187 1.43 -12.50 -5.38
CA ASP A 187 1.34 -13.34 -4.17
C ASP A 187 0.09 -14.22 -4.12
N ASN A 188 -0.81 -14.13 -5.09
CA ASN A 188 -2.09 -14.84 -5.07
C ASN A 188 -2.58 -15.22 -6.48
N LYS A 189 -3.74 -15.90 -6.53
CA LYS A 189 -4.39 -16.29 -7.78
C LYS A 189 -5.04 -15.09 -8.48
N GLU A 190 -5.10 -15.16 -9.81
CA GLU A 190 -5.74 -14.18 -10.67
C GLU A 190 -7.23 -13.98 -10.30
N CYS A 191 -7.68 -12.73 -10.29
CA CYS A 191 -9.08 -12.36 -10.08
C CYS A 191 -9.62 -11.61 -11.30
N ILE A 192 -10.84 -11.97 -11.73
CA ILE A 192 -11.57 -11.32 -12.81
C ILE A 192 -12.86 -10.75 -12.23
N HIS A 193 -13.12 -9.47 -12.47
CA HIS A 193 -14.29 -8.72 -11.99
C HIS A 193 -15.06 -8.06 -13.13
#